data_959f8ed24f3ebe8011ec41cba661292e
#
_entry.id   959f8ed24f3ebe8011ec41cba661292e
#
_cell.length_a   1.000
_cell.length_b   1.000
_cell.length_c   1.000
_cell.angle_alpha   90.00
_cell.angle_beta   90.00
_cell.angle_gamma   90.00
#
_symmetry.space_group_name_H-M   'P 1'
#
loop_
_entity.id
_entity.type
_entity.pdbx_description
1 polymer ?
#
loop_
_entity_poly.entity_id
_entity_poly.type
_entity_poly.pdbx_seq_one_letter_code
_entity_poly.pdbx_strand_id
1 'polypeptide(L)'
;MHIPSRTARAARLLAVAALPLALAACGTSESASATATASPAAASPAAAKDPNTGLLTGTQLKKALAPASFFASGFAVDPGAARDTGDTYTPPSTAPAAKPDCSKLASTGWIDITGIGGVSFAQNDYVNKNTSEDIGQEIDAYRGTTAADVLAGVAKAAASCTGFTDSDTQSKVKVAQRAVPGLGDAAYEITLTTPAWENGTTLIAARVGTNVVSVLSTDGHDDGAATARKLTQRIVASLKSAKPSAQPAS
;
A
#
# COMPACT_ATOMS: atom_id res chain seq x y z
N MET A 1 27.05 -1.00 -13.82
CA MET A 1 27.08 -0.34 -12.51
C MET A 1 26.55 -1.34 -11.48
N HIS A 2 27.37 -1.76 -10.52
CA HIS A 2 27.01 -2.83 -9.58
C HIS A 2 26.24 -2.24 -8.39
N ILE A 3 25.02 -2.72 -8.18
CA ILE A 3 24.24 -2.40 -6.98
C ILE A 3 24.66 -3.39 -5.89
N PRO A 4 25.19 -2.96 -4.74
CA PRO A 4 25.52 -3.87 -3.66
C PRO A 4 24.27 -4.27 -2.86
N SER A 5 23.98 -5.56 -2.86
CA SER A 5 22.99 -6.20 -2.00
C SER A 5 23.39 -6.02 -0.52
N ARG A 6 22.58 -5.30 0.24
CA ARG A 6 22.71 -5.24 1.71
C ARG A 6 21.84 -6.31 2.36
N THR A 7 22.43 -7.44 2.68
CA THR A 7 21.87 -8.41 3.62
C THR A 7 22.15 -7.94 5.04
N ALA A 8 21.14 -7.47 5.76
CA ALA A 8 21.19 -7.27 7.19
C ALA A 8 20.39 -8.37 7.89
N ARG A 9 21.10 -9.39 8.40
CA ARG A 9 20.56 -10.37 9.36
C ARG A 9 20.56 -9.73 10.74
N ALA A 10 19.41 -9.54 11.34
CA ALA A 10 19.26 -9.28 12.76
C ALA A 10 18.41 -10.38 13.40
N ALA A 11 19.08 -11.33 14.02
CA ALA A 11 18.47 -12.28 14.95
C ALA A 11 18.16 -11.56 16.26
N ARG A 12 16.92 -11.61 16.74
CA ARG A 12 16.58 -11.23 18.10
C ARG A 12 15.79 -12.33 18.80
N LEU A 13 16.31 -12.67 19.97
CA LEU A 13 15.96 -13.72 20.89
C LEU A 13 14.57 -13.53 21.50
N LEU A 14 13.88 -14.66 21.65
CA LEU A 14 12.62 -14.84 22.38
C LEU A 14 12.87 -14.70 23.88
N ALA A 15 12.12 -13.84 24.55
CA ALA A 15 11.97 -13.87 26.00
C ALA A 15 10.54 -14.39 26.31
N VAL A 16 10.51 -15.58 26.92
CA VAL A 16 9.28 -16.21 27.45
C VAL A 16 9.03 -15.64 28.83
N ALA A 17 7.89 -14.99 29.04
CA ALA A 17 7.42 -14.61 30.37
C ALA A 17 6.19 -15.47 30.73
N ALA A 18 6.35 -16.30 31.76
CA ALA A 18 5.31 -17.12 32.38
C ALA A 18 4.53 -16.27 33.38
N LEU A 19 3.20 -16.35 33.31
CA LEU A 19 2.28 -15.76 34.30
C LEU A 19 1.61 -16.87 35.13
N PRO A 20 1.45 -16.67 36.47
CA PRO A 20 0.86 -17.67 37.34
C PRO A 20 -0.66 -17.63 37.35
N LEU A 21 -1.27 -18.83 37.50
CA LEU A 21 -2.67 -19.05 37.79
C LEU A 21 -2.97 -18.61 39.25
N ALA A 22 -4.02 -17.85 39.43
CA ALA A 22 -4.66 -17.66 40.76
C ALA A 22 -5.97 -18.44 40.80
N LEU A 23 -6.01 -19.49 41.63
CA LEU A 23 -7.24 -20.17 42.08
C LEU A 23 -7.76 -19.41 43.31
N ALA A 24 -9.05 -19.13 43.34
CA ALA A 24 -9.81 -18.82 44.56
C ALA A 24 -11.21 -19.35 44.31
N ALA A 25 -11.63 -20.30 45.04
CA ALA A 25 -12.05 -20.53 46.40
C ALA A 25 -13.60 -20.66 46.45
N CYS A 26 -14.00 -21.86 46.90
CA CYS A 26 -15.37 -22.27 47.22
C CYS A 26 -15.98 -21.41 48.32
N GLY A 27 -17.24 -21.10 48.18
CA GLY A 27 -18.11 -20.57 49.22
C GLY A 27 -19.43 -21.31 49.25
N THR A 28 -19.78 -21.76 50.43
CA THR A 28 -20.78 -22.68 50.92
C THR A 28 -22.24 -22.32 50.62
N SER A 29 -23.05 -23.38 50.59
CA SER A 29 -24.49 -23.49 50.47
C SER A 29 -25.30 -22.65 51.46
N GLU A 30 -26.37 -22.03 50.99
CA GLU A 30 -27.60 -21.85 51.78
C GLU A 30 -28.80 -21.91 50.84
N SER A 31 -29.71 -22.84 51.19
CA SER A 31 -30.98 -23.04 50.51
C SER A 31 -31.96 -21.92 50.85
N ALA A 32 -32.37 -21.16 49.86
CA ALA A 32 -33.57 -20.34 49.93
C ALA A 32 -34.40 -20.56 48.67
N SER A 33 -35.57 -21.15 48.82
CA SER A 33 -36.63 -21.18 47.83
C SER A 33 -36.98 -19.76 47.40
N ALA A 34 -36.62 -19.41 46.15
CA ALA A 34 -37.06 -18.19 45.53
C ALA A 34 -37.67 -18.47 44.16
N THR A 35 -38.89 -18.03 44.04
CA THR A 35 -39.78 -17.96 42.89
C THR A 35 -38.99 -17.66 41.61
N ALA A 36 -39.13 -18.52 40.59
CA ALA A 36 -38.53 -18.33 39.28
C ALA A 36 -39.11 -17.11 38.58
N THR A 37 -38.45 -15.97 38.72
CA THR A 37 -38.64 -14.82 37.85
C THR A 37 -37.85 -15.12 36.58
N ALA A 38 -38.54 -15.27 35.45
CA ALA A 38 -37.90 -15.47 34.12
C ALA A 38 -36.93 -14.32 33.87
N SER A 39 -35.62 -14.63 33.89
CA SER A 39 -34.57 -13.71 33.48
C SER A 39 -34.78 -13.41 32.00
N PRO A 40 -34.81 -12.13 31.55
CA PRO A 40 -34.86 -11.83 30.13
C PRO A 40 -33.64 -12.46 29.50
N ALA A 41 -33.87 -13.29 28.46
CA ALA A 41 -32.80 -13.85 27.66
C ALA A 41 -31.90 -12.72 27.16
N ALA A 42 -30.64 -12.72 27.62
CA ALA A 42 -29.64 -11.78 27.13
C ALA A 42 -29.55 -11.94 25.59
N ALA A 43 -29.92 -10.89 24.87
CA ALA A 43 -29.78 -10.86 23.43
C ALA A 43 -28.31 -11.12 23.11
N SER A 44 -28.04 -12.20 22.35
CA SER A 44 -26.70 -12.47 21.85
C SER A 44 -26.17 -11.23 21.13
N PRO A 45 -24.92 -10.80 21.43
CA PRO A 45 -24.33 -9.66 20.71
C PRO A 45 -24.39 -9.94 19.21
N ALA A 46 -24.91 -9.00 18.44
CA ALA A 46 -24.87 -9.11 16.98
C ALA A 46 -23.41 -9.30 16.56
N ALA A 47 -23.13 -10.31 15.75
CA ALA A 47 -21.78 -10.57 15.26
C ALA A 47 -21.22 -9.31 14.59
N ALA A 48 -20.06 -8.84 15.05
CA ALA A 48 -19.41 -7.68 14.47
C ALA A 48 -19.15 -7.94 12.97
N LYS A 49 -19.53 -6.99 12.12
CA LYS A 49 -19.22 -7.11 10.69
C LYS A 49 -17.73 -7.18 10.47
N ASP A 50 -17.25 -8.09 9.62
CA ASP A 50 -15.85 -8.15 9.23
C ASP A 50 -15.42 -6.80 8.64
N PRO A 51 -14.40 -6.14 9.22
CA PRO A 51 -13.93 -4.83 8.77
C PRO A 51 -13.29 -4.86 7.37
N ASN A 52 -13.02 -6.05 6.81
CA ASN A 52 -12.47 -6.23 5.47
C ASN A 52 -13.55 -6.48 4.41
N THR A 53 -14.83 -6.54 4.82
CA THR A 53 -15.93 -6.75 3.87
C THR A 53 -15.88 -5.73 2.75
N GLY A 54 -15.84 -6.22 1.50
CA GLY A 54 -15.81 -5.38 0.29
C GLY A 54 -14.41 -4.92 -0.12
N LEU A 55 -13.35 -5.31 0.58
CA LEU A 55 -11.97 -5.07 0.15
C LEU A 55 -11.49 -6.17 -0.81
N LEU A 56 -10.58 -5.81 -1.70
CA LEU A 56 -9.87 -6.76 -2.56
C LEU A 56 -8.71 -7.39 -1.80
N THR A 57 -8.49 -8.71 -1.96
CA THR A 57 -7.30 -9.41 -1.46
C THR A 57 -6.08 -9.11 -2.33
N GLY A 58 -4.87 -9.37 -1.83
CA GLY A 58 -3.63 -9.22 -2.63
C GLY A 58 -3.67 -10.02 -3.93
N THR A 59 -4.21 -11.25 -3.91
CA THR A 59 -4.41 -12.05 -5.13
C THR A 59 -5.33 -11.35 -6.15
N GLN A 60 -6.38 -10.66 -5.69
CA GLN A 60 -7.29 -9.93 -6.55
C GLN A 60 -6.66 -8.63 -7.08
N LEU A 61 -5.93 -7.91 -6.22
CA LEU A 61 -5.17 -6.72 -6.60
C LEU A 61 -4.10 -7.06 -7.65
N LYS A 62 -3.39 -8.19 -7.49
CA LYS A 62 -2.42 -8.67 -8.47
C LYS A 62 -3.02 -8.89 -9.86
N LYS A 63 -4.27 -9.36 -9.95
CA LYS A 63 -4.97 -9.49 -11.23
C LYS A 63 -5.34 -8.14 -11.86
N ALA A 64 -5.41 -7.08 -11.06
CA ALA A 64 -5.68 -5.73 -11.55
C ALA A 64 -4.43 -5.01 -12.05
N LEU A 65 -3.23 -5.43 -11.65
CA LEU A 65 -1.97 -4.94 -12.20
C LEU A 65 -1.89 -5.20 -13.71
N ALA A 66 -1.13 -4.37 -14.44
CA ALA A 66 -0.89 -4.61 -15.85
C ALA A 66 0.03 -5.82 -16.05
N PRO A 67 -0.31 -6.73 -16.99
CA PRO A 67 0.53 -7.88 -17.31
C PRO A 67 1.77 -7.47 -18.11
N ALA A 68 2.77 -8.35 -18.17
CA ALA A 68 4.01 -8.12 -18.94
C ALA A 68 3.77 -7.72 -20.40
N SER A 69 2.70 -8.22 -21.01
CA SER A 69 2.32 -7.89 -22.41
C SER A 69 1.88 -6.44 -22.62
N PHE A 70 1.66 -5.68 -21.54
CA PHE A 70 1.34 -4.25 -21.60
C PHE A 70 2.56 -3.40 -21.96
N PHE A 71 3.75 -3.84 -21.57
CA PHE A 71 5.00 -3.11 -21.70
C PHE A 71 5.65 -3.37 -23.06
N ALA A 72 6.48 -2.42 -23.51
CA ALA A 72 7.25 -2.56 -24.72
C ALA A 72 8.26 -3.73 -24.63
N SER A 73 8.75 -4.18 -25.77
CA SER A 73 9.81 -5.18 -25.82
C SER A 73 11.06 -4.67 -25.09
N GLY A 74 11.71 -5.56 -24.34
CA GLY A 74 12.88 -5.21 -23.50
C GLY A 74 12.58 -5.13 -22.03
N PHE A 75 11.34 -4.79 -21.63
CA PHE A 75 10.93 -4.84 -20.23
C PHE A 75 10.72 -6.27 -19.74
N ALA A 76 11.27 -6.58 -18.59
CA ALA A 76 11.08 -7.86 -17.90
C ALA A 76 10.75 -7.60 -16.43
N VAL A 77 9.93 -8.47 -15.85
CA VAL A 77 9.62 -8.42 -14.42
C VAL A 77 10.89 -8.52 -13.60
N ASP A 78 11.04 -7.65 -12.60
CA ASP A 78 11.98 -7.88 -11.50
C ASP A 78 11.35 -8.87 -10.51
N PRO A 79 11.86 -10.13 -10.45
CA PRO A 79 11.29 -11.13 -9.54
C PRO A 79 11.49 -10.76 -8.06
N GLY A 80 12.43 -9.89 -7.73
CA GLY A 80 12.66 -9.40 -6.37
C GLY A 80 11.62 -8.40 -5.90
N ALA A 81 10.95 -7.72 -6.83
CA ALA A 81 9.93 -6.72 -6.54
C ALA A 81 8.49 -7.23 -6.69
N ALA A 82 8.28 -8.40 -7.34
CA ALA A 82 6.95 -8.99 -7.51
C ALA A 82 6.46 -9.64 -6.21
N ARG A 83 5.46 -9.03 -5.55
CA ARG A 83 4.92 -9.49 -4.27
C ARG A 83 3.46 -9.07 -4.07
N ASP A 84 2.77 -9.81 -3.23
CA ASP A 84 1.41 -9.54 -2.80
C ASP A 84 1.10 -10.17 -1.43
N THR A 85 0.00 -9.77 -0.80
CA THR A 85 -0.46 -10.34 0.48
C THR A 85 -1.25 -11.65 0.33
N GLY A 86 -1.37 -12.21 -0.85
CA GLY A 86 -2.19 -13.41 -1.09
C GLY A 86 -3.67 -13.14 -0.82
N ASP A 87 -4.35 -14.14 -0.26
CA ASP A 87 -5.77 -14.06 0.08
C ASP A 87 -6.03 -13.64 1.53
N THR A 88 -5.02 -13.07 2.20
CA THR A 88 -5.10 -12.63 3.59
C THR A 88 -5.05 -11.11 3.70
N TYR A 89 -5.55 -10.59 4.84
CA TYR A 89 -5.44 -9.18 5.19
C TYR A 89 -4.48 -9.02 6.37
N THR A 90 -3.59 -8.05 6.26
CA THR A 90 -2.74 -7.64 7.38
C THR A 90 -3.50 -6.72 8.33
N PRO A 91 -3.16 -6.69 9.63
CA PRO A 91 -3.68 -5.67 10.53
C PRO A 91 -3.36 -4.27 9.97
N PRO A 92 -4.28 -3.29 10.15
CA PRO A 92 -3.96 -1.91 9.80
C PRO A 92 -2.73 -1.47 10.58
N SER A 93 -1.77 -0.89 9.90
CA SER A 93 -0.61 -0.30 10.57
C SER A 93 -0.65 1.22 10.43
N THR A 94 -0.43 1.89 11.56
CA THR A 94 -0.23 3.33 11.59
C THR A 94 1.07 3.59 12.35
N ALA A 95 1.99 4.30 11.72
CA ALA A 95 3.16 4.85 12.36
C ALA A 95 2.97 6.38 12.49
N PRO A 96 3.56 7.03 13.50
CA PRO A 96 3.61 8.49 13.50
C PRO A 96 4.23 8.95 12.18
N ALA A 97 3.53 9.84 11.46
CA ALA A 97 4.08 10.42 10.25
C ALA A 97 5.42 11.10 10.61
N ALA A 98 6.51 10.56 10.13
CA ALA A 98 7.81 11.18 10.24
C ALA A 98 7.78 12.52 9.48
N LYS A 99 8.75 13.42 9.73
CA LYS A 99 8.96 14.55 8.82
C LYS A 99 9.07 13.97 7.40
N PRO A 100 8.36 14.53 6.42
CA PRO A 100 8.39 13.99 5.06
C PRO A 100 9.84 13.91 4.56
N ASP A 101 10.31 12.69 4.36
CA ASP A 101 11.55 12.46 3.64
C ASP A 101 11.22 12.53 2.14
N CYS A 102 11.60 13.63 1.51
CA CYS A 102 11.27 13.87 0.11
C CYS A 102 11.89 12.84 -0.85
N SER A 103 12.96 12.15 -0.43
CA SER A 103 13.56 11.07 -1.22
C SER A 103 12.62 9.86 -1.36
N LYS A 104 11.68 9.67 -0.42
CA LYS A 104 10.67 8.62 -0.45
C LYS A 104 9.59 8.85 -1.52
N LEU A 105 9.53 10.04 -2.12
CA LEU A 105 8.70 10.29 -3.30
C LEU A 105 9.17 9.52 -4.54
N ALA A 106 10.35 8.92 -4.52
CA ALA A 106 10.87 8.06 -5.59
C ALA A 106 10.51 6.57 -5.40
N SER A 107 9.35 6.26 -4.80
CA SER A 107 8.88 4.89 -4.59
C SER A 107 7.36 4.78 -4.76
N THR A 108 6.85 3.56 -4.94
CA THR A 108 5.41 3.30 -5.06
C THR A 108 4.72 3.12 -3.71
N GLY A 109 5.46 2.79 -2.64
CA GLY A 109 4.91 2.59 -1.30
C GLY A 109 4.76 3.89 -0.51
N TRP A 110 3.58 4.18 0.02
CA TRP A 110 3.28 5.44 0.71
C TRP A 110 3.36 5.38 2.23
N ILE A 111 3.63 4.21 2.82
CA ILE A 111 3.70 4.06 4.28
C ILE A 111 4.80 4.93 4.91
N ASP A 112 5.94 5.07 4.24
CA ASP A 112 7.07 5.89 4.72
C ASP A 112 6.76 7.40 4.71
N ILE A 113 5.77 7.81 3.91
CA ILE A 113 5.36 9.21 3.79
C ILE A 113 4.15 9.51 4.67
N THR A 114 3.15 8.63 4.65
CA THR A 114 1.87 8.86 5.32
C THR A 114 1.81 8.24 6.71
N GLY A 115 2.66 7.27 7.00
CA GLY A 115 2.58 6.45 8.20
C GLY A 115 1.44 5.42 8.17
N ILE A 116 0.73 5.28 7.06
CA ILE A 116 -0.47 4.43 6.94
C ILE A 116 -0.19 3.30 5.97
N GLY A 117 -0.25 2.06 6.45
CA GLY A 117 -0.12 0.85 5.63
C GLY A 117 -1.45 0.33 5.14
N GLY A 118 -1.47 -0.24 3.93
CA GLY A 118 -2.58 -1.00 3.40
C GLY A 118 -2.82 -2.30 4.17
N VAL A 119 -4.05 -2.80 4.14
CA VAL A 119 -4.40 -4.10 4.73
C VAL A 119 -4.23 -5.25 3.75
N SER A 120 -4.17 -4.97 2.47
CA SER A 120 -3.72 -5.88 1.41
C SER A 120 -3.05 -5.08 0.30
N PHE A 121 -2.12 -5.70 -0.42
CA PHE A 121 -1.43 -5.06 -1.54
C PHE A 121 -1.00 -6.06 -2.60
N ALA A 122 -0.66 -5.53 -3.78
CA ALA A 122 0.08 -6.22 -4.82
C ALA A 122 1.00 -5.24 -5.56
N GLN A 123 2.20 -5.70 -5.88
CA GLN A 123 3.27 -4.92 -6.52
C GLN A 123 3.97 -5.75 -7.58
N ASN A 124 4.38 -5.08 -8.67
CA ASN A 124 5.32 -5.60 -9.67
C ASN A 124 6.18 -4.46 -10.18
N ASP A 125 7.45 -4.72 -10.43
CA ASP A 125 8.35 -3.81 -11.13
C ASP A 125 8.86 -4.45 -12.42
N TYR A 126 9.11 -3.62 -13.42
CA TYR A 126 9.61 -4.01 -14.73
C TYR A 126 10.81 -3.17 -15.08
N VAL A 127 11.90 -3.82 -15.44
CA VAL A 127 13.15 -3.17 -15.84
C VAL A 127 13.44 -3.48 -17.29
N ASN A 128 13.77 -2.46 -18.07
CA ASN A 128 14.28 -2.61 -19.42
C ASN A 128 15.78 -2.88 -19.37
N LYS A 129 16.18 -4.09 -19.72
CA LYS A 129 17.59 -4.53 -19.66
C LYS A 129 18.52 -3.80 -20.61
N ASN A 130 17.98 -3.13 -21.64
CA ASN A 130 18.75 -2.43 -22.65
C ASN A 130 19.00 -0.96 -22.30
N THR A 131 18.06 -0.33 -21.58
CA THR A 131 18.06 1.12 -21.30
C THR A 131 18.12 1.44 -19.81
N SER A 132 17.97 0.43 -18.94
CA SER A 132 17.85 0.61 -17.47
C SER A 132 16.64 1.44 -17.03
N GLU A 133 15.66 1.63 -17.92
CA GLU A 133 14.38 2.23 -17.56
C GLU A 133 13.60 1.31 -16.62
N ASP A 134 12.90 1.90 -15.69
CA ASP A 134 12.14 1.20 -14.65
C ASP A 134 10.68 1.65 -14.64
N ILE A 135 9.78 0.68 -14.42
CA ILE A 135 8.35 0.91 -14.28
C ILE A 135 7.85 0.10 -13.09
N GLY A 136 7.50 0.79 -12.01
CA GLY A 136 6.88 0.20 -10.82
C GLY A 136 5.37 0.39 -10.84
N GLN A 137 4.64 -0.63 -10.37
CA GLN A 137 3.20 -0.55 -10.14
C GLN A 137 2.82 -1.23 -8.83
N GLU A 138 2.00 -0.56 -8.04
CA GLU A 138 1.52 -1.06 -6.76
C GLU A 138 0.06 -0.67 -6.55
N ILE A 139 -0.69 -1.54 -5.91
CA ILE A 139 -2.06 -1.26 -5.46
C ILE A 139 -2.17 -1.67 -4.02
N ASP A 140 -2.57 -0.73 -3.17
CA ASP A 140 -2.90 -0.96 -1.76
C ASP A 140 -4.39 -0.83 -1.52
N ALA A 141 -4.97 -1.71 -0.73
CA ALA A 141 -6.34 -1.60 -0.24
C ALA A 141 -6.37 -1.15 1.23
N TYR A 142 -7.32 -0.28 1.55
CA TYR A 142 -7.47 0.34 2.86
C TYR A 142 -8.91 0.19 3.36
N ARG A 143 -9.11 0.21 4.68
CA ARG A 143 -10.45 0.17 5.29
C ARG A 143 -11.12 1.53 5.24
N GLY A 144 -12.43 1.53 5.06
CA GLY A 144 -13.25 2.75 5.16
C GLY A 144 -12.77 3.87 4.22
N THR A 145 -12.50 5.04 4.77
CA THR A 145 -12.07 6.24 4.03
C THR A 145 -10.55 6.42 3.98
N THR A 146 -9.78 5.53 4.57
CA THR A 146 -8.32 5.67 4.76
C THR A 146 -7.55 5.87 3.44
N ALA A 147 -8.02 5.31 2.32
CA ALA A 147 -7.42 5.56 1.00
C ALA A 147 -7.44 7.06 0.61
N ALA A 148 -8.47 7.80 1.04
CA ALA A 148 -8.52 9.24 0.81
C ALA A 148 -7.51 9.99 1.69
N ASP A 149 -7.33 9.56 2.94
CA ASP A 149 -6.35 10.15 3.86
C ASP A 149 -4.92 9.91 3.37
N VAL A 150 -4.63 8.70 2.87
CA VAL A 150 -3.33 8.37 2.25
C VAL A 150 -3.06 9.27 1.05
N LEU A 151 -4.00 9.37 0.11
CA LEU A 151 -3.81 10.21 -1.07
C LEU A 151 -3.63 11.70 -0.71
N ALA A 152 -4.38 12.20 0.28
CA ALA A 152 -4.21 13.56 0.79
C ALA A 152 -2.84 13.76 1.45
N GLY A 153 -2.36 12.74 2.20
CA GLY A 153 -1.02 12.72 2.80
C GLY A 153 0.09 12.80 1.75
N VAL A 154 -0.02 12.00 0.69
CA VAL A 154 0.92 12.02 -0.46
C VAL A 154 0.94 13.41 -1.12
N ALA A 155 -0.24 13.96 -1.41
CA ALA A 155 -0.35 15.29 -2.01
C ALA A 155 0.27 16.37 -1.13
N LYS A 156 0.02 16.34 0.17
CA LYS A 156 0.60 17.28 1.14
C LYS A 156 2.12 17.15 1.21
N ALA A 157 2.65 15.92 1.25
CA ALA A 157 4.09 15.67 1.28
C ALA A 157 4.75 16.21 0.01
N ALA A 158 4.23 15.86 -1.17
CA ALA A 158 4.76 16.34 -2.44
C ALA A 158 4.71 17.86 -2.57
N ALA A 159 3.63 18.52 -2.11
CA ALA A 159 3.53 19.98 -2.10
C ALA A 159 4.54 20.65 -1.16
N SER A 160 4.91 19.99 -0.07
CA SER A 160 5.92 20.50 0.88
C SER A 160 7.37 20.24 0.44
N CYS A 161 7.57 19.31 -0.51
CA CYS A 161 8.86 18.91 -1.03
C CYS A 161 9.17 19.68 -2.32
N THR A 162 10.00 20.71 -2.25
CA THR A 162 10.49 21.41 -3.46
C THR A 162 11.69 20.72 -4.10
N GLY A 163 12.33 19.79 -3.38
CA GLY A 163 13.46 18.98 -3.83
C GLY A 163 14.17 18.27 -2.70
N PHE A 164 15.08 17.40 -3.08
CA PHE A 164 15.97 16.66 -2.16
C PHE A 164 17.35 16.47 -2.81
N THR A 165 18.28 15.85 -2.09
CA THR A 165 19.57 15.44 -2.65
C THR A 165 19.50 13.94 -2.89
N ASP A 166 19.69 13.51 -4.13
CA ASP A 166 19.82 12.11 -4.50
C ASP A 166 21.08 11.52 -3.88
N SER A 167 20.95 10.37 -3.21
CA SER A 167 22.05 9.75 -2.47
C SER A 167 23.14 9.17 -3.36
N ASP A 168 22.80 8.75 -4.56
CA ASP A 168 23.70 8.05 -5.45
C ASP A 168 24.51 9.02 -6.32
N THR A 169 23.84 10.03 -6.86
CA THR A 169 24.48 11.04 -7.72
C THR A 169 24.94 12.29 -6.97
N GLN A 170 24.52 12.46 -5.69
CA GLN A 170 24.74 13.66 -4.88
C GLN A 170 24.16 14.93 -5.53
N SER A 171 23.27 14.78 -6.48
CA SER A 171 22.67 15.88 -7.24
C SER A 171 21.35 16.34 -6.63
N LYS A 172 20.99 17.60 -6.88
CA LYS A 172 19.70 18.14 -6.46
C LYS A 172 18.61 17.67 -7.39
N VAL A 173 17.61 16.97 -6.84
CA VAL A 173 16.38 16.57 -7.51
C VAL A 173 15.32 17.63 -7.24
N LYS A 174 14.67 18.10 -8.29
CA LYS A 174 13.49 18.98 -8.22
C LYS A 174 12.24 18.11 -8.11
N VAL A 175 11.28 18.54 -7.32
CA VAL A 175 9.96 17.90 -7.18
C VAL A 175 8.93 18.86 -7.74
N ALA A 176 8.12 18.40 -8.68
CA ALA A 176 6.95 19.11 -9.18
C ALA A 176 5.71 18.22 -8.97
N GLN A 177 4.55 18.83 -8.66
CA GLN A 177 3.30 18.11 -8.44
C GLN A 177 2.15 18.82 -9.14
N ARG A 178 1.20 18.01 -9.63
CA ARG A 178 -0.09 18.50 -10.15
C ARG A 178 -1.21 17.49 -9.93
N ALA A 179 -2.43 17.98 -9.79
CA ALA A 179 -3.62 17.11 -9.84
C ALA A 179 -3.86 16.61 -11.27
N VAL A 180 -4.36 15.38 -11.39
CA VAL A 180 -4.72 14.75 -12.69
C VAL A 180 -6.21 14.44 -12.69
N PRO A 181 -7.06 15.31 -13.23
CA PRO A 181 -8.51 15.09 -13.26
C PRO A 181 -8.86 13.89 -14.15
N GLY A 182 -9.92 13.16 -13.78
CA GLY A 182 -10.43 12.03 -14.55
C GLY A 182 -9.67 10.71 -14.40
N LEU A 183 -8.61 10.68 -13.60
CA LEU A 183 -7.83 9.50 -13.32
C LEU A 183 -8.21 8.94 -11.94
N GLY A 184 -9.10 7.94 -11.90
CA GLY A 184 -9.72 7.46 -10.66
C GLY A 184 -10.72 8.45 -10.06
N ASP A 185 -10.90 8.41 -8.73
CA ASP A 185 -11.74 9.34 -7.97
C ASP A 185 -10.99 10.64 -7.67
N ALA A 186 -9.68 10.55 -7.51
CA ALA A 186 -8.72 11.66 -7.41
C ALA A 186 -7.31 11.12 -7.74
N ALA A 187 -6.46 11.94 -8.32
CA ALA A 187 -5.07 11.58 -8.60
C ALA A 187 -4.13 12.77 -8.57
N TYR A 188 -2.88 12.48 -8.24
CA TYR A 188 -1.76 13.42 -8.32
C TYR A 188 -0.62 12.80 -9.12
N GLU A 189 0.00 13.62 -9.94
CA GLU A 189 1.23 13.32 -10.64
C GLU A 189 2.36 14.09 -9.99
N ILE A 190 3.46 13.39 -9.71
CA ILE A 190 4.67 13.93 -9.09
C ILE A 190 5.80 13.65 -10.07
N THR A 191 6.52 14.68 -10.49
CA THR A 191 7.66 14.56 -11.39
C THR A 191 8.94 14.91 -10.65
N LEU A 192 9.94 14.04 -10.75
CA LEU A 192 11.25 14.18 -10.16
C LEU A 192 12.28 14.37 -11.28
N THR A 193 13.05 15.45 -11.25
CA THR A 193 14.03 15.74 -12.30
C THR A 193 15.36 16.21 -11.74
N THR A 194 16.45 15.78 -12.35
CA THR A 194 17.80 16.27 -12.08
C THR A 194 18.65 16.15 -13.34
N PRO A 195 19.59 17.08 -13.60
CA PRO A 195 20.54 16.96 -14.72
C PRO A 195 21.45 15.74 -14.64
N ALA A 196 21.53 15.08 -13.47
CA ALA A 196 22.37 13.89 -13.29
C ALA A 196 21.70 12.60 -13.77
N TRP A 197 20.41 12.60 -14.04
CA TRP A 197 19.67 11.46 -14.60
C TRP A 197 19.49 11.66 -16.12
N GLU A 198 19.52 10.56 -16.86
CA GLU A 198 19.24 10.58 -18.29
C GLU A 198 17.79 11.01 -18.58
N ASN A 199 16.86 10.46 -17.80
CA ASN A 199 15.45 10.83 -17.80
C ASN A 199 15.02 11.14 -16.36
N GLY A 200 14.01 11.97 -16.20
CA GLY A 200 13.34 12.14 -14.92
C GLY A 200 12.46 10.94 -14.58
N THR A 201 11.73 11.06 -13.49
CA THR A 201 10.80 10.03 -13.00
C THR A 201 9.43 10.65 -12.78
N THR A 202 8.39 10.02 -13.30
CA THR A 202 7.01 10.38 -13.00
C THR A 202 6.37 9.31 -12.12
N LEU A 203 5.81 9.77 -10.99
CA LEU A 203 4.92 8.98 -10.14
C LEU A 203 3.50 9.47 -10.29
N ILE A 204 2.55 8.53 -10.28
CA ILE A 204 1.13 8.83 -10.15
C ILE A 204 0.58 8.06 -8.98
N ALA A 205 -0.07 8.79 -8.06
CA ALA A 205 -0.91 8.23 -7.01
C ALA A 205 -2.38 8.50 -7.36
N ALA A 206 -3.20 7.46 -7.49
CA ALA A 206 -4.61 7.58 -7.84
C ALA A 206 -5.49 6.77 -6.90
N ARG A 207 -6.59 7.34 -6.41
CA ARG A 207 -7.57 6.64 -5.58
C ARG A 207 -8.68 6.04 -6.44
N VAL A 208 -9.06 4.81 -6.14
CA VAL A 208 -10.22 4.11 -6.72
C VAL A 208 -10.97 3.41 -5.58
N GLY A 209 -12.02 4.03 -5.09
CA GLY A 209 -12.76 3.56 -3.92
C GLY A 209 -11.87 3.48 -2.70
N THR A 210 -11.70 2.28 -2.17
CA THR A 210 -10.84 1.95 -1.01
C THR A 210 -9.38 1.66 -1.40
N ASN A 211 -9.01 1.76 -2.67
CA ASN A 211 -7.68 1.44 -3.15
C ASN A 211 -6.89 2.70 -3.51
N VAL A 212 -5.57 2.65 -3.33
CA VAL A 212 -4.61 3.59 -3.89
C VAL A 212 -3.76 2.84 -4.91
N VAL A 213 -3.73 3.34 -6.12
CA VAL A 213 -2.86 2.88 -7.21
C VAL A 213 -1.64 3.79 -7.25
N SER A 214 -0.48 3.19 -7.27
CA SER A 214 0.81 3.89 -7.38
C SER A 214 1.55 3.38 -8.60
N VAL A 215 1.98 4.28 -9.45
CA VAL A 215 2.77 3.97 -10.65
C VAL A 215 3.98 4.87 -10.66
N LEU A 216 5.15 4.28 -10.85
CA LEU A 216 6.41 4.96 -11.11
C LEU A 216 6.84 4.62 -12.54
N SER A 217 7.38 5.58 -13.29
CA SER A 217 7.97 5.32 -14.60
C SER A 217 9.11 6.28 -14.88
N THR A 218 10.21 5.73 -15.42
CA THR A 218 11.33 6.45 -16.02
C THR A 218 11.36 6.24 -17.55
N ASP A 219 10.35 5.54 -18.11
CA ASP A 219 10.29 5.15 -19.53
C ASP A 219 9.96 6.34 -20.43
N GLY A 220 10.81 6.54 -21.45
CA GLY A 220 10.62 7.58 -22.48
C GLY A 220 11.20 8.94 -22.12
N HIS A 221 11.16 9.85 -23.12
CA HIS A 221 11.81 11.17 -23.07
C HIS A 221 11.01 12.27 -22.36
N ASP A 222 9.85 11.93 -21.80
CA ASP A 222 8.95 12.85 -21.09
C ASP A 222 8.95 12.61 -19.57
N ASP A 223 10.08 12.20 -19.03
CA ASP A 223 10.27 11.84 -17.62
C ASP A 223 9.33 10.71 -17.17
N GLY A 224 8.92 9.82 -18.06
CA GLY A 224 8.04 8.70 -17.81
C GLY A 224 6.54 9.03 -17.75
N ALA A 225 6.15 10.27 -18.06
CA ALA A 225 4.78 10.75 -17.81
C ALA A 225 3.72 10.05 -18.67
N ALA A 226 3.96 9.81 -19.95
CA ALA A 226 3.01 9.13 -20.83
C ALA A 226 2.76 7.69 -20.40
N THR A 227 3.83 6.95 -20.11
CA THR A 227 3.76 5.56 -19.62
C THR A 227 3.07 5.48 -18.27
N ALA A 228 3.45 6.33 -17.30
CA ALA A 228 2.81 6.35 -15.99
C ALA A 228 1.29 6.60 -16.09
N ARG A 229 0.84 7.55 -16.92
CA ARG A 229 -0.59 7.81 -17.11
C ARG A 229 -1.33 6.65 -17.78
N LYS A 230 -0.78 6.11 -18.87
CA LYS A 230 -1.38 4.98 -19.60
C LYS A 230 -1.50 3.76 -18.70
N LEU A 231 -0.47 3.46 -17.92
CA LEU A 231 -0.45 2.35 -16.97
C LEU A 231 -1.48 2.56 -15.85
N THR A 232 -1.52 3.75 -15.24
CA THR A 232 -2.51 4.07 -14.20
C THR A 232 -3.93 3.97 -14.74
N GLN A 233 -4.22 4.46 -15.96
CA GLN A 233 -5.54 4.32 -16.60
C GLN A 233 -5.94 2.85 -16.76
N ARG A 234 -4.99 2.00 -17.18
CA ARG A 234 -5.22 0.55 -17.33
C ARG A 234 -5.57 -0.10 -15.99
N ILE A 235 -4.82 0.21 -14.92
CA ILE A 235 -5.05 -0.35 -13.58
C ILE A 235 -6.38 0.15 -13.00
N VAL A 236 -6.67 1.45 -13.11
CA VAL A 236 -7.95 2.06 -12.69
C VAL A 236 -9.14 1.38 -13.37
N ALA A 237 -9.06 1.12 -14.67
CA ALA A 237 -10.12 0.42 -15.41
C ALA A 237 -10.30 -1.02 -14.90
N SER A 238 -9.20 -1.73 -14.61
CA SER A 238 -9.23 -3.08 -14.03
C SER A 238 -9.90 -3.09 -12.66
N LEU A 239 -9.53 -2.15 -11.78
CA LEU A 239 -10.10 -2.05 -10.43
C LEU A 239 -11.59 -1.73 -10.44
N LYS A 240 -12.07 -0.86 -11.35
CA LYS A 240 -13.50 -0.56 -11.51
C LYS A 240 -14.32 -1.79 -11.94
N SER A 241 -13.71 -2.75 -12.60
CA SER A 241 -14.36 -4.01 -13.00
C SER A 241 -14.16 -5.15 -11.99
N ALA A 242 -13.23 -5.02 -11.07
CA ALA A 242 -12.95 -6.02 -10.05
C ALA A 242 -14.10 -6.11 -9.04
N LYS A 243 -14.47 -7.35 -8.68
CA LYS A 243 -15.46 -7.61 -7.64
C LYS A 243 -14.78 -8.24 -6.45
N PRO A 244 -15.03 -7.75 -5.21
CA PRO A 244 -14.58 -8.46 -4.02
C PRO A 244 -15.14 -9.88 -4.01
N SER A 245 -14.35 -10.86 -3.63
CA SER A 245 -14.84 -12.23 -3.41
C SER A 245 -15.78 -12.21 -2.20
N ALA A 246 -16.86 -12.98 -2.27
CA ALA A 246 -17.62 -13.30 -1.07
C ALA A 246 -16.68 -14.06 -0.13
N GLN A 247 -16.36 -13.46 1.02
CA GLN A 247 -15.51 -14.09 2.01
C GLN A 247 -16.31 -15.26 2.63
N PRO A 248 -15.74 -16.47 2.74
CA PRO A 248 -16.42 -17.53 3.46
C PRO A 248 -16.67 -17.04 4.89
N ALA A 249 -17.91 -17.22 5.37
CA ALA A 249 -18.25 -16.95 6.76
C ALA A 249 -17.33 -17.81 7.65
N SER A 250 -16.52 -17.17 8.48
CA SER A 250 -15.67 -17.80 9.50
C SER A 250 -16.49 -18.26 10.70
#